data_87fd965538825c8a5d80af3e138b1d94
#
_entry.id   87fd965538825c8a5d80af3e138b1d94
#
_cell.length_a   1.000
_cell.length_b   1.000
_cell.length_c   1.000
_cell.angle_alpha   90.00
_cell.angle_beta   90.00
_cell.angle_gamma   90.00
#
_symmetry.space_group_name_H-M   'P 1'
#
loop_
_entity.id
_entity.type
_entity.pdbx_description
1 polymer ?
#
loop_
_entity_poly.entity_id
_entity_poly.type
_entity_poly.pdbx_seq_one_letter_code
_entity_poly.pdbx_strand_id
1 'polypeptide(L)'
;SVWQARRLLWNRSPWRSLAGEDLSKFLKLDVGSYNPVLGVSYGELASESRSMHKSQGFGSAKQRGASPEYFLPLLPKSESKLPASLFEGIDLSWNRVAGGGPLALLLAKISKSFDLRRPEASIPQLLQARRELLRLPDSPWKQPKLREIEDIIVACAGLYAEASASDHAITEGSDLSVSLQVINRSTAPLRLREIHLSTGEKLSVEQNLASGELWQKEQTIRIPAQTPIGNPYWLTQQPLPGLYPVRDPLRIGMPEDPPVAQAEFVIEWSGPQGEKETLTVDRAVL
;
A
#
# COMPACT_ATOMS: atom_id res chain seq x y z
N SER A 1 11.80 8.73 -18.27
CA SER A 1 12.57 7.63 -18.87
C SER A 1 11.67 6.39 -18.99
N VAL A 2 11.78 5.67 -20.10
CA VAL A 2 11.03 4.41 -20.31
C VAL A 2 11.61 3.37 -19.34
N TRP A 3 10.73 2.66 -18.62
CA TRP A 3 11.15 1.52 -17.82
C TRP A 3 11.62 0.37 -18.71
N GLN A 4 12.71 -0.29 -18.31
CA GLN A 4 13.26 -1.42 -19.05
C GLN A 4 13.63 -2.55 -18.08
N ALA A 5 13.15 -3.77 -18.38
CA ALA A 5 13.56 -4.97 -17.67
C ALA A 5 15.05 -5.23 -17.88
N ARG A 6 15.79 -5.47 -16.80
CA ARG A 6 17.23 -5.81 -16.87
C ARG A 6 17.49 -7.29 -16.99
N ARG A 7 16.54 -8.13 -16.59
CA ARG A 7 16.65 -9.59 -16.67
C ARG A 7 15.32 -10.18 -17.11
N LEU A 8 15.37 -11.14 -18.00
CA LEU A 8 14.27 -11.99 -18.40
C LEU A 8 14.59 -13.42 -17.99
N LEU A 9 13.70 -14.03 -17.23
CA LEU A 9 13.83 -15.40 -16.73
C LEU A 9 12.68 -16.24 -17.26
N TRP A 10 12.98 -17.44 -17.72
CA TRP A 10 11.96 -18.44 -18.00
C TRP A 10 11.77 -19.33 -16.76
N ASN A 11 10.58 -19.30 -16.18
CA ASN A 11 10.24 -20.24 -15.12
C ASN A 11 9.91 -21.59 -15.74
N ARG A 12 10.74 -22.57 -15.42
CA ARG A 12 10.53 -23.97 -15.78
C ARG A 12 9.73 -24.64 -14.67
N SER A 13 8.41 -24.52 -14.80
CA SER A 13 7.48 -25.09 -13.82
C SER A 13 7.61 -26.62 -13.71
N PRO A 14 7.55 -27.17 -12.50
CA PRO A 14 7.63 -28.62 -12.24
C PRO A 14 6.41 -29.41 -12.76
N TRP A 15 5.38 -28.74 -13.28
CA TRP A 15 4.19 -29.39 -13.88
C TRP A 15 4.52 -30.29 -15.09
N ARG A 16 5.66 -30.11 -15.70
CA ARG A 16 6.20 -31.01 -16.71
C ARG A 16 7.40 -31.74 -16.14
N SER A 17 7.54 -33.02 -16.46
CA SER A 17 8.68 -33.82 -16.02
C SER A 17 10.00 -33.10 -16.32
N LEU A 18 10.86 -32.99 -15.31
CA LEU A 18 12.23 -32.48 -15.43
C LEU A 18 13.20 -33.64 -15.72
N ALA A 19 12.67 -34.86 -15.98
CA ALA A 19 13.50 -36.03 -16.26
C ALA A 19 14.31 -35.81 -17.54
N GLY A 20 15.63 -35.97 -17.45
CA GLY A 20 16.57 -35.76 -18.54
C GLY A 20 17.00 -34.33 -18.80
N GLU A 21 16.51 -33.32 -18.03
CA GLU A 21 16.99 -31.96 -18.14
C GLU A 21 18.24 -31.72 -17.26
N ASP A 22 19.18 -30.96 -17.82
CA ASP A 22 20.37 -30.50 -17.07
C ASP A 22 20.01 -29.29 -16.21
N LEU A 23 19.63 -29.53 -14.97
CA LEU A 23 19.20 -28.50 -14.03
C LEU A 23 20.35 -27.60 -13.55
N SER A 24 21.61 -27.91 -13.87
CA SER A 24 22.78 -27.07 -13.54
C SER A 24 22.74 -25.71 -14.24
N LYS A 25 21.95 -25.58 -15.30
CA LYS A 25 21.76 -24.33 -16.08
C LYS A 25 20.66 -23.43 -15.52
N PHE A 26 19.98 -23.85 -14.44
CA PHE A 26 18.87 -23.13 -13.87
C PHE A 26 19.21 -22.56 -12.50
N LEU A 27 18.72 -21.38 -12.22
CA LEU A 27 18.63 -20.87 -10.86
C LEU A 27 17.55 -21.65 -10.12
N LYS A 28 17.85 -22.15 -8.95
CA LYS A 28 16.89 -22.83 -8.08
C LYS A 28 16.46 -21.90 -6.96
N LEU A 29 15.15 -21.76 -6.75
CA LEU A 29 14.56 -21.02 -5.64
C LEU A 29 13.56 -21.92 -4.93
N ASP A 30 13.65 -22.05 -3.62
CA ASP A 30 12.63 -22.71 -2.82
C ASP A 30 11.50 -21.71 -2.51
N VAL A 31 10.35 -21.90 -3.15
CA VAL A 31 9.13 -21.10 -2.93
C VAL A 31 8.21 -21.70 -1.87
N GLY A 32 8.61 -22.80 -1.22
CA GLY A 32 7.88 -23.44 -0.12
C GLY A 32 8.38 -23.06 1.27
N SER A 33 9.37 -22.17 1.38
CA SER A 33 9.98 -21.78 2.65
C SER A 33 8.97 -21.28 3.67
N TYR A 34 9.18 -21.62 4.93
CA TYR A 34 8.40 -21.12 6.05
C TYR A 34 8.79 -19.68 6.41
N ASN A 35 7.80 -18.81 6.59
CA ASN A 35 8.00 -17.45 7.06
C ASN A 35 7.63 -17.37 8.56
N PRO A 36 8.60 -17.22 9.48
CA PRO A 36 8.33 -17.23 10.92
C PRO A 36 7.54 -16.00 11.40
N VAL A 37 7.59 -14.88 10.66
CA VAL A 37 6.84 -13.67 11.02
C VAL A 37 5.35 -13.85 10.70
N LEU A 38 5.05 -14.52 9.58
CA LEU A 38 3.67 -14.80 9.18
C LEU A 38 3.11 -16.09 9.81
N GLY A 39 3.95 -16.96 10.34
CA GLY A 39 3.56 -18.25 10.92
C GLY A 39 3.09 -19.27 9.88
N VAL A 40 3.35 -19.04 8.59
CA VAL A 40 2.94 -19.91 7.46
C VAL A 40 4.04 -19.99 6.41
N SER A 41 4.03 -21.02 5.58
CA SER A 41 4.90 -21.10 4.41
C SER A 41 4.35 -20.31 3.23
N TYR A 42 5.23 -19.92 2.30
CA TYR A 42 4.79 -19.27 1.07
C TYR A 42 3.92 -20.19 0.19
N GLY A 43 4.13 -21.51 0.25
CA GLY A 43 3.26 -22.49 -0.40
C GLY A 43 1.82 -22.50 0.18
N GLU A 44 1.68 -22.32 1.50
CA GLU A 44 0.36 -22.18 2.14
C GLU A 44 -0.32 -20.89 1.72
N LEU A 45 0.39 -19.77 1.71
CA LEU A 45 -0.14 -18.47 1.23
C LEU A 45 -0.59 -18.54 -0.23
N ALA A 46 0.23 -19.14 -1.10
CA ALA A 46 -0.11 -19.33 -2.52
C ALA A 46 -1.38 -20.19 -2.68
N SER A 47 -1.54 -21.23 -1.87
CA SER A 47 -2.71 -22.09 -1.87
C SER A 47 -3.96 -21.36 -1.39
N GLU A 48 -3.86 -20.52 -0.36
CA GLU A 48 -4.96 -19.66 0.11
C GLU A 48 -5.38 -18.66 -0.98
N SER A 49 -4.41 -17.95 -1.57
CA SER A 49 -4.65 -17.03 -2.68
C SER A 49 -5.35 -17.74 -3.85
N ARG A 50 -4.86 -18.91 -4.26
CA ARG A 50 -5.49 -19.71 -5.31
C ARG A 50 -6.91 -20.11 -4.96
N SER A 51 -7.19 -20.42 -3.70
CA SER A 51 -8.52 -20.83 -3.22
C SER A 51 -9.54 -19.68 -3.17
N MET A 52 -9.08 -18.43 -3.27
CA MET A 52 -9.98 -17.27 -3.41
C MET A 52 -10.61 -17.16 -4.81
N HIS A 53 -10.09 -17.87 -5.80
CA HIS A 53 -10.68 -17.96 -7.14
C HIS A 53 -11.91 -18.88 -7.16
N LYS A 54 -12.97 -18.50 -6.45
CA LYS A 54 -14.14 -19.32 -6.17
C LYS A 54 -14.88 -19.82 -7.41
N SER A 55 -14.86 -19.07 -8.51
CA SER A 55 -15.52 -19.42 -9.77
C SER A 55 -14.65 -20.29 -10.69
N GLN A 56 -13.39 -20.57 -10.34
CA GLN A 56 -12.43 -21.24 -11.23
C GLN A 56 -11.96 -22.61 -10.69
N GLY A 57 -12.73 -23.24 -9.84
CA GLY A 57 -12.41 -24.57 -9.33
C GLY A 57 -12.51 -24.71 -7.81
N PHE A 58 -11.95 -25.80 -7.30
CA PHE A 58 -12.07 -26.21 -5.89
C PHE A 58 -11.08 -25.52 -4.95
N GLY A 59 -10.23 -24.64 -5.49
CA GLY A 59 -9.10 -24.10 -4.74
C GLY A 59 -7.85 -24.97 -4.85
N SER A 60 -6.94 -24.81 -3.92
CA SER A 60 -5.67 -25.52 -3.86
C SER A 60 -5.40 -26.02 -2.46
N ALA A 61 -4.98 -27.28 -2.35
CA ALA A 61 -4.55 -27.83 -1.08
C ALA A 61 -3.27 -27.13 -0.60
N LYS A 62 -3.21 -26.82 0.70
CA LYS A 62 -2.04 -26.21 1.31
C LYS A 62 -0.83 -27.15 1.22
N GLN A 63 0.18 -26.71 0.49
CA GLN A 63 1.46 -27.44 0.39
C GLN A 63 2.43 -26.94 1.45
N ARG A 64 3.17 -27.87 2.02
CA ARG A 64 4.18 -27.62 3.06
C ARG A 64 5.48 -28.30 2.68
N GLY A 65 6.58 -27.72 3.15
CA GLY A 65 7.92 -28.19 2.85
C GLY A 65 8.54 -27.54 1.62
N ALA A 66 9.71 -28.00 1.21
CA ALA A 66 10.45 -27.42 0.09
C ALA A 66 9.68 -27.59 -1.23
N SER A 67 9.56 -26.52 -1.98
CA SER A 67 8.96 -26.46 -3.30
C SER A 67 9.91 -25.74 -4.27
N PRO A 68 10.87 -26.46 -4.87
CA PRO A 68 11.85 -25.82 -5.73
C PRO A 68 11.25 -25.41 -7.07
N GLU A 69 11.47 -24.16 -7.44
CA GLU A 69 11.23 -23.60 -8.77
C GLU A 69 12.55 -23.36 -9.49
N TYR A 70 12.53 -23.49 -10.80
CA TYR A 70 13.73 -23.43 -11.64
C TYR A 70 13.59 -22.32 -12.67
N PHE A 71 14.61 -21.43 -12.76
CA PHE A 71 14.58 -20.25 -13.62
C PHE A 71 15.78 -20.26 -14.56
N LEU A 72 15.51 -20.24 -15.87
CA LEU A 72 16.54 -20.11 -16.89
C LEU A 72 16.67 -18.63 -17.28
N PRO A 73 17.85 -18.00 -17.13
CA PRO A 73 18.09 -16.66 -17.63
C PRO A 73 18.07 -16.65 -19.17
N LEU A 74 17.18 -15.84 -19.75
CA LEU A 74 17.08 -15.64 -21.20
C LEU A 74 17.77 -14.36 -21.65
N LEU A 75 17.75 -13.31 -20.82
CA LEU A 75 18.40 -12.02 -21.04
C LEU A 75 19.00 -11.49 -19.74
N PRO A 76 20.20 -10.86 -19.79
CA PRO A 76 21.08 -10.77 -20.95
C PRO A 76 21.56 -12.16 -21.40
N LYS A 77 21.76 -12.32 -22.72
CA LYS A 77 22.40 -13.53 -23.26
C LYS A 77 23.86 -13.53 -22.86
N SER A 78 24.37 -14.70 -22.53
CA SER A 78 25.76 -15.00 -22.24
C SER A 78 26.27 -14.55 -20.87
N GLU A 79 26.00 -15.34 -19.93
CA GLU A 79 26.95 -15.43 -18.84
C GLU A 79 27.43 -16.87 -18.78
N SER A 80 28.73 -17.06 -18.84
CA SER A 80 29.38 -18.34 -18.63
C SER A 80 29.11 -18.90 -17.23
N LYS A 81 28.45 -18.11 -16.37
CA LYS A 81 28.11 -18.43 -15.00
C LYS A 81 26.67 -17.98 -14.68
N LEU A 82 25.89 -18.88 -14.07
CA LEU A 82 24.59 -18.51 -13.51
C LEU A 82 24.74 -17.45 -12.43
N PRO A 83 23.87 -16.46 -12.35
CA PRO A 83 23.82 -15.54 -11.21
C PRO A 83 23.52 -16.30 -9.92
N ALA A 84 24.06 -15.86 -8.78
CA ALA A 84 23.82 -16.47 -7.49
C ALA A 84 22.40 -16.25 -6.95
N SER A 85 21.70 -15.25 -7.49
CA SER A 85 20.29 -14.95 -7.15
C SER A 85 19.54 -14.36 -8.33
N LEU A 86 18.20 -14.33 -8.24
CA LEU A 86 17.33 -13.69 -9.27
C LEU A 86 17.64 -12.20 -9.45
N PHE A 87 18.19 -11.55 -8.42
CA PHE A 87 18.44 -10.10 -8.37
C PHE A 87 19.93 -9.72 -8.38
N GLU A 88 20.84 -10.69 -8.57
CA GLU A 88 22.27 -10.39 -8.63
C GLU A 88 22.58 -9.32 -9.69
N GLY A 89 23.34 -8.29 -9.30
CA GLY A 89 23.68 -7.15 -10.15
C GLY A 89 22.54 -6.17 -10.38
N ILE A 90 21.37 -6.35 -9.72
CA ILE A 90 20.26 -5.41 -9.75
C ILE A 90 20.20 -4.70 -8.40
N ASP A 91 20.52 -3.41 -8.37
CA ASP A 91 20.40 -2.62 -7.14
C ASP A 91 18.91 -2.34 -6.85
N LEU A 92 18.42 -2.93 -5.75
CA LEU A 92 17.08 -2.74 -5.22
C LEU A 92 17.04 -1.72 -4.07
N SER A 93 18.20 -1.20 -3.65
CA SER A 93 18.31 -0.27 -2.55
C SER A 93 17.98 1.18 -2.96
N TRP A 94 17.90 2.07 -1.97
CA TRP A 94 17.74 3.50 -2.20
C TRP A 94 18.97 4.16 -2.86
N ASN A 95 20.13 3.48 -2.91
CA ASN A 95 21.32 4.01 -3.59
C ASN A 95 21.10 4.19 -5.10
N ARG A 96 20.12 3.49 -5.69
CA ARG A 96 19.70 3.70 -7.10
C ARG A 96 18.99 5.05 -7.33
N VAL A 97 18.55 5.74 -6.27
CA VAL A 97 17.90 7.04 -6.34
C VAL A 97 18.93 8.10 -5.97
N ALA A 98 19.09 9.12 -6.81
CA ALA A 98 20.02 10.23 -6.53
C ALA A 98 19.69 10.88 -5.17
N GLY A 99 20.68 10.95 -4.27
CA GLY A 99 20.49 11.44 -2.89
C GLY A 99 19.84 10.45 -1.92
N GLY A 100 19.54 9.22 -2.32
CA GLY A 100 18.84 8.24 -1.50
C GLY A 100 19.67 7.54 -0.41
N GLY A 101 21.00 7.71 -0.42
CA GLY A 101 21.90 7.06 0.55
C GLY A 101 21.57 7.36 2.02
N PRO A 102 21.43 8.64 2.44
CA PRO A 102 21.03 8.97 3.81
C PRO A 102 19.70 8.34 4.23
N LEU A 103 18.72 8.32 3.33
CA LEU A 103 17.44 7.66 3.57
C LEU A 103 17.61 6.14 3.76
N ALA A 104 18.44 5.48 2.94
CA ALA A 104 18.73 4.06 3.09
C ALA A 104 19.27 3.71 4.48
N LEU A 105 20.24 4.49 4.96
CA LEU A 105 20.84 4.29 6.28
C LEU A 105 19.83 4.51 7.41
N LEU A 106 18.99 5.53 7.28
CA LEU A 106 17.96 5.83 8.28
C LEU A 106 16.90 4.72 8.34
N LEU A 107 16.40 4.24 7.19
CA LEU A 107 15.43 3.15 7.13
C LEU A 107 16.02 1.84 7.69
N ALA A 108 17.27 1.53 7.40
CA ALA A 108 17.96 0.37 7.98
C ALA A 108 18.07 0.48 9.52
N LYS A 109 18.36 1.68 10.04
CA LYS A 109 18.39 1.95 11.49
C LYS A 109 17.00 1.76 12.11
N ILE A 110 15.94 2.31 11.50
CA ILE A 110 14.55 2.15 11.96
C ILE A 110 14.20 0.68 12.03
N SER A 111 14.41 -0.06 10.95
CA SER A 111 14.10 -1.50 10.89
C SER A 111 14.83 -2.30 11.98
N LYS A 112 16.11 -1.98 12.25
CA LYS A 112 16.89 -2.67 13.27
C LYS A 112 16.46 -2.35 14.71
N SER A 113 15.96 -1.12 14.95
CA SER A 113 15.56 -0.66 16.29
C SER A 113 14.04 -0.79 16.55
N PHE A 114 13.29 -1.33 15.60
CA PHE A 114 11.85 -1.46 15.71
C PHE A 114 11.43 -2.39 16.84
N ASP A 115 10.55 -1.90 17.72
CA ASP A 115 9.98 -2.66 18.83
C ASP A 115 8.49 -2.92 18.55
N LEU A 116 8.13 -4.19 18.31
CA LEU A 116 6.76 -4.63 18.06
C LEU A 116 5.78 -4.30 19.20
N ARG A 117 6.29 -4.13 20.42
CA ARG A 117 5.45 -3.80 21.60
C ARG A 117 5.21 -2.30 21.75
N ARG A 118 6.05 -1.48 21.12
CA ARG A 118 5.99 -0.01 21.14
C ARG A 118 6.30 0.58 19.78
N PRO A 119 5.48 0.26 18.77
CA PRO A 119 5.72 0.72 17.40
C PRO A 119 5.75 2.26 17.31
N GLU A 120 5.01 2.96 18.16
CA GLU A 120 4.95 4.42 18.23
C GLU A 120 6.31 5.06 18.56
N ALA A 121 7.22 4.34 19.20
CA ALA A 121 8.57 4.81 19.47
C ALA A 121 9.39 5.05 18.18
N SER A 122 8.97 4.48 17.06
CA SER A 122 9.62 4.67 15.75
C SER A 122 9.16 5.94 15.02
N ILE A 123 8.06 6.57 15.43
CA ILE A 123 7.46 7.72 14.75
C ILE A 123 8.45 8.87 14.52
N PRO A 124 9.27 9.31 15.49
CA PRO A 124 10.22 10.41 15.27
C PRO A 124 11.20 10.14 14.12
N GLN A 125 11.70 8.90 14.02
CA GLN A 125 12.63 8.50 12.96
C GLN A 125 11.92 8.32 11.63
N LEU A 126 10.69 7.82 11.62
CA LEU A 126 9.85 7.72 10.42
C LEU A 126 9.51 9.10 9.85
N LEU A 127 9.19 10.08 10.70
CA LEU A 127 8.99 11.48 10.29
C LEU A 127 10.27 12.09 9.72
N GLN A 128 11.44 11.77 10.31
CA GLN A 128 12.72 12.15 9.73
C GLN A 128 12.92 11.52 8.34
N ALA A 129 12.63 10.24 8.19
CA ALA A 129 12.72 9.55 6.89
C ALA A 129 11.74 10.14 5.85
N ARG A 130 10.54 10.55 6.26
CA ARG A 130 9.59 11.28 5.41
C ARG A 130 10.17 12.60 4.94
N ARG A 131 10.81 13.38 5.82
CA ARG A 131 11.48 14.64 5.43
C ARG A 131 12.61 14.40 4.42
N GLU A 132 13.43 13.37 4.63
CA GLU A 132 14.49 13.02 3.67
C GLU A 132 13.90 12.62 2.31
N LEU A 133 12.81 11.84 2.32
CA LEU A 133 12.11 11.42 1.10
C LEU A 133 11.52 12.63 0.34
N LEU A 134 10.96 13.61 1.05
CA LEU A 134 10.46 14.86 0.45
C LEU A 134 11.54 15.66 -0.26
N ARG A 135 12.78 15.61 0.23
CA ARG A 135 13.95 16.31 -0.37
C ARG A 135 14.49 15.64 -1.62
N LEU A 136 14.16 14.36 -1.86
CA LEU A 136 14.63 13.67 -3.04
C LEU A 136 14.04 14.29 -4.32
N PRO A 137 14.78 14.24 -5.44
CA PRO A 137 14.25 14.67 -6.73
C PRO A 137 13.01 13.85 -7.12
N ASP A 138 12.17 14.45 -7.96
CA ASP A 138 10.99 13.75 -8.47
C ASP A 138 11.38 12.49 -9.23
N SER A 139 10.68 11.42 -8.92
CA SER A 139 10.89 10.11 -9.51
C SER A 139 9.61 9.29 -9.42
N PRO A 140 9.45 8.23 -10.21
CA PRO A 140 8.29 7.33 -10.12
C PRO A 140 8.13 6.69 -8.73
N TRP A 141 9.20 6.70 -7.92
CA TRP A 141 9.22 6.09 -6.58
C TRP A 141 8.80 7.05 -5.47
N LYS A 142 9.01 8.36 -5.65
CA LYS A 142 8.85 9.35 -4.57
C LYS A 142 7.42 9.34 -4.01
N GLN A 143 6.42 9.56 -4.84
CA GLN A 143 5.03 9.64 -4.39
C GLN A 143 4.48 8.33 -3.79
N PRO A 144 4.68 7.15 -4.41
CA PRO A 144 4.31 5.90 -3.78
C PRO A 144 4.98 5.68 -2.42
N LYS A 145 6.27 6.00 -2.30
CA LYS A 145 7.01 5.81 -1.04
C LYS A 145 6.68 6.84 0.04
N LEU A 146 6.22 8.03 -0.35
CA LEU A 146 5.64 8.99 0.61
C LEU A 146 4.36 8.45 1.21
N ARG A 147 3.45 7.93 0.40
CA ARG A 147 2.23 7.30 0.91
C ARG A 147 2.53 6.10 1.82
N GLU A 148 3.43 5.21 1.40
CA GLU A 148 3.82 4.05 2.21
C GLU A 148 4.39 4.46 3.59
N ILE A 149 5.25 5.47 3.66
CA ILE A 149 5.81 5.89 4.95
C ILE A 149 4.78 6.59 5.83
N GLU A 150 3.85 7.34 5.25
CA GLU A 150 2.73 7.96 5.97
C GLU A 150 1.78 6.89 6.53
N ASP A 151 1.45 5.86 5.75
CA ASP A 151 0.68 4.70 6.21
C ASP A 151 1.38 3.95 7.35
N ILE A 152 2.70 3.77 7.26
CA ILE A 152 3.51 3.16 8.34
C ILE A 152 3.46 4.02 9.60
N ILE A 153 3.55 5.35 9.50
CA ILE A 153 3.45 6.26 10.64
C ILE A 153 2.08 6.14 11.30
N VAL A 154 1.01 6.15 10.52
CA VAL A 154 -0.36 5.98 10.99
C VAL A 154 -0.53 4.63 11.70
N ALA A 155 0.00 3.55 11.13
CA ALA A 155 -0.04 2.22 11.71
C ALA A 155 0.76 2.16 13.04
N CYS A 156 1.98 2.71 13.08
CA CYS A 156 2.79 2.78 14.29
C CYS A 156 2.15 3.63 15.38
N ALA A 157 1.45 4.69 15.00
CA ALA A 157 0.66 5.51 15.92
C ALA A 157 -0.58 4.78 16.47
N GLY A 158 -0.96 3.65 15.89
CA GLY A 158 -2.23 2.99 16.22
C GLY A 158 -3.44 3.90 15.95
N LEU A 159 -3.29 4.87 15.05
CA LEU A 159 -4.35 5.81 14.73
C LEU A 159 -5.41 5.14 13.85
N TYR A 160 -6.66 5.23 14.29
CA TYR A 160 -7.81 4.85 13.50
C TYR A 160 -8.61 6.10 13.18
N ALA A 161 -9.01 6.27 11.93
CA ALA A 161 -9.89 7.33 11.48
C ALA A 161 -10.90 6.74 10.49
N GLU A 162 -12.17 7.14 10.62
CA GLU A 162 -13.27 6.65 9.80
C GLU A 162 -14.25 7.78 9.49
N ALA A 163 -14.90 7.70 8.34
CA ALA A 163 -16.01 8.53 7.94
C ALA A 163 -17.12 7.62 7.40
N SER A 164 -18.21 7.46 8.13
CA SER A 164 -19.31 6.57 7.80
C SER A 164 -20.56 7.37 7.42
N ALA A 165 -21.11 7.09 6.23
CA ALA A 165 -22.38 7.69 5.80
C ALA A 165 -23.57 7.06 6.53
N SER A 166 -24.61 7.84 6.75
CA SER A 166 -25.87 7.35 7.31
C SER A 166 -26.67 6.48 6.34
N ASP A 167 -26.34 6.54 5.05
CA ASP A 167 -27.00 5.76 4.00
C ASP A 167 -25.96 5.35 2.94
N HIS A 168 -26.13 4.16 2.37
CA HIS A 168 -25.29 3.61 1.31
C HIS A 168 -25.55 4.20 -0.07
N ALA A 169 -26.63 4.97 -0.23
CA ALA A 169 -27.03 5.64 -1.46
C ALA A 169 -27.64 6.99 -1.18
N ILE A 170 -27.31 7.97 -1.99
CA ILE A 170 -27.78 9.34 -1.85
C ILE A 170 -28.09 9.95 -3.21
N THR A 171 -29.13 10.76 -3.30
CA THR A 171 -29.44 11.52 -4.49
C THR A 171 -28.54 12.77 -4.56
N GLU A 172 -28.09 13.11 -5.77
CA GLU A 172 -27.37 14.35 -6.00
C GLU A 172 -28.19 15.56 -5.53
N GLY A 173 -27.53 16.55 -4.97
CA GLY A 173 -28.15 17.74 -4.39
C GLY A 173 -28.85 17.51 -3.04
N SER A 174 -28.71 16.35 -2.43
CA SER A 174 -29.27 16.03 -1.09
C SER A 174 -28.24 16.19 0.04
N ASP A 175 -28.72 16.27 1.25
CA ASP A 175 -27.90 16.31 2.46
C ASP A 175 -27.67 14.88 2.97
N LEU A 176 -26.43 14.59 3.36
CA LEU A 176 -25.97 13.31 3.91
C LEU A 176 -25.37 13.53 5.27
N SER A 177 -25.82 12.77 6.27
CA SER A 177 -25.15 12.73 7.58
C SER A 177 -23.97 11.81 7.53
N VAL A 178 -22.83 12.26 8.03
CA VAL A 178 -21.57 11.52 8.09
C VAL A 178 -21.08 11.48 9.54
N SER A 179 -20.85 10.28 10.05
CA SER A 179 -20.22 10.06 11.34
C SER A 179 -18.70 10.04 11.16
N LEU A 180 -18.02 10.99 11.79
CA LEU A 180 -16.56 11.13 11.76
C LEU A 180 -15.99 10.59 13.08
N GLN A 181 -15.09 9.64 13.01
CA GLN A 181 -14.51 9.00 14.19
C GLN A 181 -12.99 8.98 14.12
N VAL A 182 -12.33 9.26 15.25
CA VAL A 182 -10.87 9.16 15.39
C VAL A 182 -10.53 8.59 16.75
N ILE A 183 -9.63 7.63 16.80
CA ILE A 183 -9.09 7.08 18.04
C ILE A 183 -7.57 6.89 17.94
N ASN A 184 -6.84 7.41 18.92
CA ASN A 184 -5.43 7.10 19.14
C ASN A 184 -5.34 5.86 20.04
N ARG A 185 -4.82 4.75 19.53
CA ARG A 185 -4.68 3.49 20.27
C ARG A 185 -3.28 3.26 20.85
N SER A 186 -2.42 4.28 20.77
CA SER A 186 -1.06 4.27 21.34
C SER A 186 -0.85 5.42 22.31
N THR A 187 0.37 5.56 22.80
CA THR A 187 0.79 6.70 23.63
C THR A 187 1.41 7.85 22.80
N ALA A 188 1.33 7.78 21.47
CA ALA A 188 1.84 8.84 20.61
C ALA A 188 1.10 10.17 20.89
N PRO A 189 1.82 11.29 21.03
CA PRO A 189 1.22 12.60 21.30
C PRO A 189 0.59 13.18 20.03
N LEU A 190 -0.65 12.81 19.78
CA LEU A 190 -1.42 13.18 18.60
C LEU A 190 -2.48 14.22 18.93
N ARG A 191 -2.74 15.13 17.99
CA ARG A 191 -3.81 16.12 18.05
C ARG A 191 -4.56 16.13 16.72
N LEU A 192 -5.87 15.99 16.77
CA LEU A 192 -6.73 16.25 15.61
C LEU A 192 -6.89 17.77 15.46
N ARG A 193 -6.36 18.33 14.38
CA ARG A 193 -6.40 19.75 14.10
C ARG A 193 -7.71 20.14 13.42
N GLU A 194 -7.96 19.52 12.30
CA GLU A 194 -9.11 19.83 11.46
C GLU A 194 -9.49 18.62 10.61
N ILE A 195 -10.69 18.66 10.06
CA ILE A 195 -11.17 17.68 9.07
C ILE A 195 -11.68 18.46 7.88
N HIS A 196 -11.23 18.07 6.68
CA HIS A 196 -11.71 18.63 5.43
C HIS A 196 -12.54 17.59 4.69
N LEU A 197 -13.73 17.93 4.30
CA LEU A 197 -14.60 17.09 3.49
C LEU A 197 -14.51 17.52 2.03
N SER A 198 -14.45 16.56 1.12
CA SER A 198 -14.31 16.83 -0.32
C SER A 198 -15.49 17.61 -0.91
N THR A 199 -16.60 17.66 -0.21
CA THR A 199 -17.79 18.48 -0.51
C THR A 199 -17.63 19.96 -0.17
N GLY A 200 -16.53 20.32 0.54
CA GLY A 200 -16.14 21.71 0.80
C GLY A 200 -16.20 22.14 2.27
N GLU A 201 -16.81 21.34 3.14
CA GLU A 201 -16.90 21.63 4.57
C GLU A 201 -15.54 21.46 5.25
N LYS A 202 -15.23 22.35 6.19
CA LYS A 202 -14.05 22.31 7.04
C LYS A 202 -14.44 22.41 8.50
N LEU A 203 -13.96 21.47 9.29
CA LEU A 203 -14.18 21.43 10.73
C LEU A 203 -12.88 21.73 11.45
N SER A 204 -12.80 22.84 12.17
CA SER A 204 -11.74 23.05 13.14
C SER A 204 -12.07 22.25 14.40
N VAL A 205 -11.17 21.39 14.84
CA VAL A 205 -11.39 20.49 15.98
C VAL A 205 -10.46 20.83 17.14
N GLU A 206 -9.15 20.94 16.87
CA GLU A 206 -8.11 21.32 17.86
C GLU A 206 -8.10 20.45 19.13
N GLN A 207 -8.37 19.14 18.98
CA GLN A 207 -8.51 18.18 20.07
C GLN A 207 -7.27 17.30 20.24
N ASN A 208 -6.71 17.26 21.44
CA ASN A 208 -5.72 16.25 21.80
C ASN A 208 -6.37 14.87 21.85
N LEU A 209 -5.72 13.88 21.23
CA LEU A 209 -6.22 12.51 21.17
C LEU A 209 -5.58 11.68 22.29
N ALA A 210 -6.27 11.58 23.44
CA ALA A 210 -5.83 10.72 24.52
C ALA A 210 -5.88 9.24 24.09
N SER A 211 -4.96 8.44 24.65
CA SER A 211 -4.86 7.01 24.33
C SER A 211 -6.14 6.26 24.70
N GLY A 212 -6.74 5.57 23.72
CA GLY A 212 -7.93 4.76 23.92
C GLY A 212 -9.26 5.55 23.98
N GLU A 213 -9.23 6.88 23.84
CA GLU A 213 -10.43 7.70 23.83
C GLU A 213 -10.93 7.94 22.40
N LEU A 214 -12.20 7.59 22.16
CA LEU A 214 -12.86 7.84 20.89
C LEU A 214 -13.32 9.30 20.81
N TRP A 215 -12.82 10.03 19.81
CA TRP A 215 -13.43 11.26 19.36
C TRP A 215 -14.45 10.96 18.26
N GLN A 216 -15.65 11.53 18.37
CA GLN A 216 -16.72 11.32 17.39
C GLN A 216 -17.52 12.61 17.17
N LYS A 217 -17.94 12.83 15.92
CA LYS A 217 -18.82 13.95 15.55
C LYS A 217 -19.67 13.59 14.33
N GLU A 218 -20.96 13.92 14.41
CA GLU A 218 -21.84 13.91 13.25
C GLU A 218 -21.69 15.22 12.46
N GLN A 219 -21.61 15.12 11.15
CA GLN A 219 -21.49 16.22 10.21
C GLN A 219 -22.44 16.01 9.03
N THR A 220 -23.33 16.99 8.80
CA THR A 220 -24.09 17.00 7.56
C THR A 220 -23.24 17.60 6.45
N ILE A 221 -23.18 16.91 5.31
CA ILE A 221 -22.55 17.39 4.08
C ILE A 221 -23.59 17.52 2.97
N ARG A 222 -23.35 18.42 2.05
CA ARG A 222 -24.21 18.62 0.87
C ARG A 222 -23.56 17.95 -0.34
N ILE A 223 -24.18 16.90 -0.88
CA ILE A 223 -23.73 16.31 -2.14
C ILE A 223 -24.03 17.30 -3.28
N PRO A 224 -23.01 17.68 -4.10
CA PRO A 224 -23.25 18.62 -5.18
C PRO A 224 -24.30 18.11 -6.18
N ALA A 225 -25.15 19.00 -6.69
CA ALA A 225 -26.20 18.66 -7.65
C ALA A 225 -25.67 18.13 -8.99
N GLN A 226 -24.39 18.38 -9.30
CA GLN A 226 -23.71 17.91 -10.51
C GLN A 226 -22.87 16.65 -10.26
N THR A 227 -23.01 16.04 -9.08
CA THR A 227 -22.29 14.78 -8.79
C THR A 227 -22.75 13.71 -9.78
N PRO A 228 -21.83 13.07 -10.52
CA PRO A 228 -22.21 12.01 -11.44
C PRO A 228 -22.85 10.84 -10.68
N ILE A 229 -23.88 10.25 -11.26
CA ILE A 229 -24.45 9.01 -10.75
C ILE A 229 -23.35 7.93 -10.76
N GLY A 230 -23.21 7.20 -9.66
CA GLY A 230 -22.25 6.12 -9.52
C GLY A 230 -22.47 5.07 -10.62
N ASN A 231 -21.44 4.86 -11.42
CA ASN A 231 -21.44 3.88 -12.50
C ASN A 231 -19.99 3.43 -12.72
N PRO A 232 -19.71 2.13 -12.79
CA PRO A 232 -18.36 1.66 -13.02
C PRO A 232 -17.70 2.38 -14.20
N TYR A 233 -16.48 2.89 -14.03
CA TYR A 233 -15.83 3.76 -15.02
C TYR A 233 -15.71 3.11 -16.40
N TRP A 234 -15.65 1.77 -16.47
CA TRP A 234 -15.63 1.03 -17.75
C TRP A 234 -17.01 0.87 -18.39
N LEU A 235 -18.09 1.27 -17.71
CA LEU A 235 -19.46 1.29 -18.22
C LEU A 235 -19.97 2.71 -18.51
N THR A 236 -19.14 3.74 -18.31
CA THR A 236 -19.51 5.15 -18.59
C THR A 236 -19.69 5.44 -20.09
N GLN A 237 -19.19 4.56 -20.95
CA GLN A 237 -19.36 4.59 -22.38
C GLN A 237 -19.97 3.29 -22.87
N GLN A 238 -20.65 3.36 -24.03
CA GLN A 238 -21.21 2.16 -24.64
C GLN A 238 -20.07 1.18 -24.99
N PRO A 239 -20.14 -0.07 -24.53
CA PRO A 239 -19.15 -1.08 -24.89
C PRO A 239 -19.11 -1.34 -26.39
N LEU A 240 -17.90 -1.58 -26.91
CA LEU A 240 -17.69 -2.11 -28.25
C LEU A 240 -17.55 -3.64 -28.18
N PRO A 241 -17.71 -4.38 -29.30
CA PRO A 241 -17.45 -5.82 -29.30
C PRO A 241 -16.05 -6.17 -28.76
N GLY A 242 -16.00 -6.82 -27.60
CA GLY A 242 -14.75 -7.22 -26.95
C GLY A 242 -13.93 -6.11 -26.27
N LEU A 243 -14.46 -4.88 -26.16
CA LEU A 243 -13.73 -3.74 -25.60
C LEU A 243 -14.64 -2.84 -24.77
N TYR A 244 -14.15 -2.44 -23.60
CA TYR A 244 -14.74 -1.36 -22.77
C TYR A 244 -13.86 -0.12 -22.91
N PRO A 245 -14.31 0.93 -23.62
CA PRO A 245 -13.52 2.15 -23.79
C PRO A 245 -13.39 2.90 -22.46
N VAL A 246 -12.15 3.23 -22.07
CA VAL A 246 -11.87 4.06 -20.90
C VAL A 246 -11.14 5.31 -21.36
N ARG A 247 -11.75 6.50 -21.16
CA ARG A 247 -11.18 7.77 -21.61
C ARG A 247 -9.96 8.20 -20.81
N ASP A 248 -10.00 7.96 -19.50
CA ASP A 248 -8.89 8.30 -18.61
C ASP A 248 -7.96 7.12 -18.42
N PRO A 249 -6.74 7.13 -19.01
CA PRO A 249 -5.79 6.04 -18.88
C PRO A 249 -5.39 5.75 -17.42
N LEU A 250 -5.50 6.72 -16.51
CA LEU A 250 -5.16 6.54 -15.09
C LEU A 250 -6.16 5.68 -14.34
N ARG A 251 -7.36 5.51 -14.90
CA ARG A 251 -8.40 4.62 -14.34
C ARG A 251 -8.25 3.17 -14.78
N ILE A 252 -7.49 2.91 -15.84
CA ILE A 252 -7.31 1.54 -16.35
C ILE A 252 -6.63 0.68 -15.29
N GLY A 253 -7.32 -0.37 -14.85
CA GLY A 253 -6.83 -1.29 -13.82
C GLY A 253 -7.16 -0.88 -12.38
N MET A 254 -7.86 0.23 -12.16
CA MET A 254 -8.43 0.52 -10.85
C MET A 254 -9.55 -0.47 -10.53
N PRO A 255 -9.64 -0.98 -9.29
CA PRO A 255 -10.70 -1.94 -8.91
C PRO A 255 -12.07 -1.30 -8.87
N GLU A 256 -12.16 -0.03 -8.49
CA GLU A 256 -13.40 0.72 -8.26
C GLU A 256 -13.23 2.19 -8.66
N ASP A 257 -14.34 2.90 -8.80
CA ASP A 257 -14.33 4.34 -8.92
C ASP A 257 -13.88 5.01 -7.61
N PRO A 258 -13.29 6.21 -7.68
CA PRO A 258 -13.05 7.00 -6.49
C PRO A 258 -14.36 7.24 -5.71
N PRO A 259 -14.33 7.26 -4.37
CA PRO A 259 -15.52 7.52 -3.57
C PRO A 259 -16.10 8.90 -3.87
N VAL A 260 -17.42 9.01 -3.80
CA VAL A 260 -18.16 10.26 -4.06
C VAL A 260 -17.77 11.36 -3.08
N ALA A 261 -17.56 10.99 -1.83
CA ALA A 261 -17.10 11.90 -0.78
C ALA A 261 -15.92 11.31 -0.01
N GLN A 262 -15.01 12.17 0.41
CA GLN A 262 -13.82 11.84 1.19
C GLN A 262 -13.71 12.77 2.39
N ALA A 263 -13.13 12.27 3.46
CA ALA A 263 -12.74 13.03 4.64
C ALA A 263 -11.22 12.97 4.80
N GLU A 264 -10.60 14.13 4.87
CA GLU A 264 -9.18 14.33 5.14
C GLU A 264 -9.02 14.74 6.60
N PHE A 265 -8.42 13.87 7.42
CA PHE A 265 -8.15 14.14 8.83
C PHE A 265 -6.72 14.70 8.97
N VAL A 266 -6.61 15.93 9.44
CA VAL A 266 -5.33 16.61 9.65
C VAL A 266 -4.86 16.35 11.08
N ILE A 267 -3.84 15.52 11.22
CA ILE A 267 -3.28 15.07 12.50
C ILE A 267 -1.94 15.72 12.74
N GLU A 268 -1.76 16.39 13.86
CA GLU A 268 -0.48 16.92 14.34
C GLU A 268 0.13 15.91 15.33
N TRP A 269 1.37 15.53 15.06
CA TRP A 269 2.24 14.86 16.02
C TRP A 269 3.13 15.91 16.71
N SER A 270 3.32 15.79 18.03
CA SER A 270 4.19 16.70 18.81
C SER A 270 5.34 15.92 19.44
N GLY A 271 6.55 16.24 19.06
CA GLY A 271 7.75 15.62 19.62
C GLY A 271 8.12 16.13 21.00
N PRO A 272 8.97 15.39 21.73
CA PRO A 272 9.35 15.72 23.11
C PRO A 272 10.18 17.03 23.25
N GLN A 273 10.78 17.51 22.15
CA GLN A 273 11.54 18.77 22.10
C GLN A 273 10.73 19.92 21.47
N GLY A 274 9.43 19.73 21.30
CA GLY A 274 8.52 20.73 20.73
C GLY A 274 8.43 20.68 19.20
N GLU A 275 9.00 19.66 18.55
CA GLU A 275 8.83 19.45 17.12
C GLU A 275 7.34 19.17 16.81
N LYS A 276 6.87 19.72 15.71
CA LYS A 276 5.52 19.49 15.22
C LYS A 276 5.56 19.04 13.77
N GLU A 277 4.85 17.98 13.50
CA GLU A 277 4.68 17.46 12.14
C GLU A 277 3.22 17.20 11.88
N THR A 278 2.78 17.57 10.70
CA THR A 278 1.40 17.33 10.26
C THR A 278 1.35 16.18 9.25
N LEU A 279 0.41 15.30 9.47
CA LEU A 279 0.06 14.19 8.58
C LEU A 279 -1.40 14.33 8.19
N THR A 280 -1.68 13.93 6.97
CA THR A 280 -3.03 13.86 6.45
C THR A 280 -3.45 12.40 6.30
N VAL A 281 -4.63 12.07 6.79
CA VAL A 281 -5.19 10.72 6.70
C VAL A 281 -6.50 10.79 5.93
N ASP A 282 -6.47 10.32 4.69
CA ASP A 282 -7.62 10.31 3.80
C ASP A 282 -8.49 9.08 4.06
N ARG A 283 -9.80 9.28 4.14
CA ARG A 283 -10.79 8.21 4.26
C ARG A 283 -11.95 8.43 3.30
N ALA A 284 -12.36 7.37 2.62
CA ALA A 284 -13.64 7.38 1.92
C ALA A 284 -14.77 7.58 2.92
N VAL A 285 -15.81 8.29 2.54
CA VAL A 285 -17.09 8.28 3.23
C VAL A 285 -17.85 7.05 2.73
N LEU A 286 -18.02 6.04 3.60
CA LEU A 286 -18.55 4.72 3.27
C LEU A 286 -19.91 4.48 3.94
#